data_ccb50f25a234c6a78a7c1805ba01a95d
#
_entry.id   ccb50f25a234c6a78a7c1805ba01a95d
#
_cell.length_a   1.000
_cell.length_b   1.000
_cell.length_c   1.000
_cell.angle_alpha   90.00
_cell.angle_beta   90.00
_cell.angle_gamma   90.00
#
_symmetry.space_group_name_H-M   'P 1'
#
loop_
_entity.id
_entity.type
_entity.pdbx_description
1 polymer ?
#
loop_
_entity_poly.entity_id
_entity_poly.type
_entity_poly.pdbx_seq_one_letter_code
_entity_poly.pdbx_strand_id
1 'polypeptide(L)'
;MSNIWAVIPVKEFIGAKHRLSSLLSPQERRCLAETMLTDVFDAVIRCRCLADVVLVTLDPHATAFGKKVGARIVTEGARDGHTGSVNAGRRLLAGEGRGGMITMPGDIPAVRASEIDAVLSAHLAAPSFTISPAHDDLGSNAVVCSPPESVPLRFGDNSYFPHLEAARLQGIEPTVIRQPGIAVDIDHPVDLALFLRLPQSAGTRTRTLLEELGAPALLAKRGIA
;
A
#
# COMPACT_ATOMS: atom_id res chain seq x y z
N MET A 1 -0.49 17.57 16.51
CA MET A 1 0.17 16.83 15.42
C MET A 1 -0.36 15.42 15.44
N SER A 2 -0.64 14.83 14.28
CA SER A 2 -1.08 13.43 14.20
C SER A 2 0.00 12.52 14.81
N ASN A 3 -0.40 11.51 15.58
CA ASN A 3 0.52 10.48 16.10
C ASN A 3 0.31 9.14 15.35
N ILE A 4 -0.10 9.24 14.08
CA ILE A 4 -0.31 8.09 13.19
C ILE A 4 0.92 7.94 12.28
N TRP A 5 1.48 6.75 12.25
CA TRP A 5 2.63 6.38 11.45
C TRP A 5 2.22 5.52 10.25
N ALA A 6 2.89 5.69 9.11
CA ALA A 6 2.71 4.77 7.99
C ALA A 6 3.54 3.50 8.21
N VAL A 7 2.96 2.34 7.90
CA VAL A 7 3.65 1.03 7.84
C VAL A 7 3.53 0.51 6.41
N ILE A 8 4.63 0.46 5.68
CA ILE A 8 4.69 0.03 4.29
C ILE A 8 5.44 -1.31 4.22
N PRO A 9 4.75 -2.44 4.05
CA PRO A 9 5.40 -3.73 3.83
C PRO A 9 5.87 -3.85 2.38
N VAL A 10 7.13 -4.25 2.18
CA VAL A 10 7.71 -4.47 0.86
C VAL A 10 8.43 -5.79 0.81
N LYS A 11 7.99 -6.69 -0.07
CA LYS A 11 8.64 -7.96 -0.38
C LYS A 11 9.89 -7.72 -1.23
N GLU A 12 10.74 -8.74 -1.33
CA GLU A 12 11.89 -8.72 -2.24
C GLU A 12 11.43 -8.48 -3.68
N PHE A 13 12.11 -7.58 -4.38
CA PHE A 13 11.81 -7.25 -5.78
C PHE A 13 12.18 -8.38 -6.74
N ILE A 14 13.09 -9.28 -6.33
CA ILE A 14 13.42 -10.48 -7.10
C ILE A 14 12.18 -11.38 -7.15
N GLY A 15 11.74 -11.69 -8.37
CA GLY A 15 10.51 -12.46 -8.60
C GLY A 15 9.19 -11.69 -8.39
N ALA A 16 9.27 -10.37 -8.11
CA ALA A 16 8.08 -9.54 -7.97
C ALA A 16 7.19 -9.56 -9.22
N LYS A 17 5.89 -9.35 -9.02
CA LYS A 17 4.90 -9.20 -10.09
C LYS A 17 4.90 -10.36 -11.10
N HIS A 18 5.07 -11.59 -10.61
CA HIS A 18 5.14 -12.79 -11.47
C HIS A 18 3.91 -12.94 -12.39
N ARG A 19 2.74 -12.52 -11.93
CA ARG A 19 1.49 -12.57 -12.71
C ARG A 19 1.52 -11.67 -13.96
N LEU A 20 2.47 -10.72 -14.05
CA LEU A 20 2.74 -9.90 -15.21
C LEU A 20 3.77 -10.51 -16.16
N SER A 21 4.24 -11.74 -15.92
CA SER A 21 5.28 -12.41 -16.72
C SER A 21 4.90 -12.62 -18.19
N SER A 22 3.63 -12.59 -18.50
CA SER A 22 3.14 -12.65 -19.86
C SER A 22 3.31 -11.35 -20.64
N LEU A 23 3.55 -10.23 -19.98
CA LEU A 23 3.70 -8.89 -20.57
C LEU A 23 5.12 -8.35 -20.41
N LEU A 24 5.76 -8.61 -19.27
CA LEU A 24 7.01 -7.99 -18.86
C LEU A 24 8.06 -9.06 -18.52
N SER A 25 9.30 -8.82 -18.92
CA SER A 25 10.46 -9.62 -18.51
C SER A 25 10.71 -9.53 -17.00
N PRO A 26 11.52 -10.43 -16.41
CA PRO A 26 11.88 -10.36 -15.00
C PRO A 26 12.49 -9.02 -14.56
N GLN A 27 13.34 -8.44 -15.43
CA GLN A 27 13.98 -7.15 -15.18
C GLN A 27 12.97 -5.98 -15.19
N GLU A 28 12.06 -5.98 -16.17
CA GLU A 28 11.02 -4.94 -16.28
C GLU A 28 10.04 -5.01 -15.09
N ARG A 29 9.65 -6.21 -14.64
CA ARG A 29 8.80 -6.39 -13.46
C ARG A 29 9.47 -5.89 -12.19
N ARG A 30 10.76 -6.12 -12.05
CA ARG A 30 11.54 -5.58 -10.92
C ARG A 30 11.58 -4.06 -10.97
N CYS A 31 11.93 -3.47 -12.13
CA CYS A 31 11.94 -2.03 -12.32
C CYS A 31 10.55 -1.42 -12.03
N LEU A 32 9.48 -2.07 -12.46
CA LEU A 32 8.11 -1.66 -12.17
C LEU A 32 7.84 -1.65 -10.66
N ALA A 33 8.22 -2.69 -9.93
CA ALA A 33 8.00 -2.77 -8.48
C ALA A 33 8.77 -1.67 -7.73
N GLU A 34 10.02 -1.40 -8.10
CA GLU A 34 10.84 -0.32 -7.54
C GLU A 34 10.24 1.07 -7.85
N THR A 35 9.73 1.25 -9.06
CA THR A 35 9.11 2.51 -9.50
C THR A 35 7.78 2.76 -8.79
N MET A 36 6.93 1.74 -8.65
CA MET A 36 5.67 1.83 -7.90
C MET A 36 5.91 2.23 -6.45
N LEU A 37 6.89 1.59 -5.78
CA LEU A 37 7.25 1.94 -4.41
C LEU A 37 7.67 3.42 -4.31
N THR A 38 8.40 3.93 -5.29
CA THR A 38 8.83 5.33 -5.34
C THR A 38 7.63 6.29 -5.41
N ASP A 39 6.63 5.99 -6.25
CA ASP A 39 5.42 6.80 -6.36
C ASP A 39 4.59 6.76 -5.06
N VAL A 40 4.46 5.59 -4.41
CA VAL A 40 3.78 5.46 -3.11
C VAL A 40 4.48 6.30 -2.04
N PHE A 41 5.81 6.22 -1.94
CA PHE A 41 6.56 7.00 -0.97
C PHE A 41 6.48 8.51 -1.23
N ASP A 42 6.46 8.95 -2.48
CA ASP A 42 6.25 10.35 -2.82
C ASP A 42 4.91 10.89 -2.26
N ALA A 43 3.85 10.07 -2.30
CA ALA A 43 2.57 10.43 -1.71
C ALA A 43 2.63 10.44 -0.17
N VAL A 44 3.25 9.42 0.43
CA VAL A 44 3.40 9.28 1.89
C VAL A 44 4.19 10.45 2.49
N ILE A 45 5.32 10.81 1.90
CA ILE A 45 6.18 11.91 2.39
C ILE A 45 5.49 13.28 2.26
N ARG A 46 4.62 13.45 1.25
CA ARG A 46 3.86 14.69 1.05
C ARG A 46 2.59 14.76 1.90
N CYS A 47 2.17 13.66 2.52
CA CYS A 47 1.02 13.63 3.41
C CYS A 47 1.30 14.49 4.66
N ARG A 48 0.35 15.37 5.00
CA ARG A 48 0.49 16.31 6.13
C ARG A 48 0.05 15.73 7.47
N CYS A 49 -0.71 14.65 7.41
CA CYS A 49 -1.34 14.04 8.57
C CYS A 49 -0.56 12.86 9.13
N LEU A 50 0.57 12.46 8.53
CA LEU A 50 1.44 11.41 9.04
C LEU A 50 2.52 11.97 9.97
N ALA A 51 2.85 11.21 11.00
CA ALA A 51 3.97 11.53 11.89
C ALA A 51 5.31 11.11 11.27
N ASP A 52 5.37 9.88 10.70
CA ASP A 52 6.57 9.32 10.09
C ASP A 52 6.21 8.00 9.37
N VAL A 53 7.22 7.30 8.81
CA VAL A 53 7.05 6.06 8.04
C VAL A 53 8.00 4.95 8.46
N VAL A 54 7.44 3.76 8.60
CA VAL A 54 8.16 2.49 8.81
C VAL A 54 8.09 1.69 7.51
N LEU A 55 9.23 1.30 6.97
CA LEU A 55 9.35 0.38 5.85
C LEU A 55 9.75 -1.00 6.38
N VAL A 56 8.89 -1.99 6.21
CA VAL A 56 9.17 -3.36 6.64
C VAL A 56 9.63 -4.18 5.44
N THR A 57 10.93 -4.50 5.39
CA THR A 57 11.54 -5.16 4.22
C THR A 57 12.84 -5.85 4.54
N LEU A 58 13.20 -6.87 3.73
CA LEU A 58 14.55 -7.45 3.64
C LEU A 58 15.22 -7.12 2.30
N ASP A 59 14.49 -6.51 1.38
CA ASP A 59 15.04 -6.16 0.08
C ASP A 59 16.11 -5.06 0.22
N PRO A 60 17.34 -5.28 -0.28
CA PRO A 60 18.43 -4.31 -0.13
C PRO A 60 18.19 -3.01 -0.89
N HIS A 61 17.49 -3.04 -2.03
CA HIS A 61 17.14 -1.84 -2.81
C HIS A 61 16.05 -1.04 -2.11
N ALA A 62 14.99 -1.69 -1.63
CA ALA A 62 13.96 -1.04 -0.82
C ALA A 62 14.56 -0.45 0.47
N THR A 63 15.49 -1.17 1.13
CA THR A 63 16.23 -0.67 2.30
C THR A 63 17.05 0.58 1.98
N ALA A 64 17.82 0.56 0.90
CA ALA A 64 18.63 1.71 0.48
C ALA A 64 17.74 2.92 0.13
N PHE A 65 16.66 2.67 -0.59
CA PHE A 65 15.66 3.70 -0.92
C PHE A 65 15.02 4.28 0.34
N GLY A 66 14.51 3.42 1.25
CA GLY A 66 13.87 3.85 2.49
C GLY A 66 14.79 4.72 3.36
N LYS A 67 16.07 4.33 3.51
CA LYS A 67 17.08 5.15 4.21
C LYS A 67 17.28 6.51 3.55
N LYS A 68 17.32 6.57 2.22
CA LYS A 68 17.49 7.82 1.47
C LYS A 68 16.34 8.80 1.70
N VAL A 69 15.12 8.30 1.87
CA VAL A 69 13.92 9.12 2.08
C VAL A 69 13.57 9.31 3.56
N GLY A 70 14.42 8.83 4.48
CA GLY A 70 14.26 9.02 5.92
C GLY A 70 13.34 8.01 6.61
N ALA A 71 12.89 6.96 5.90
CA ALA A 71 12.05 5.93 6.50
C ALA A 71 12.80 5.08 7.52
N ARG A 72 12.13 4.71 8.59
CA ARG A 72 12.63 3.73 9.55
C ARG A 72 12.54 2.32 8.96
N ILE A 73 13.67 1.60 8.90
CA ILE A 73 13.72 0.24 8.36
C ILE A 73 13.49 -0.79 9.46
N VAL A 74 12.59 -1.73 9.20
CA VAL A 74 12.30 -2.89 10.05
C VAL A 74 12.45 -4.16 9.23
N THR A 75 13.18 -5.13 9.76
CA THR A 75 13.42 -6.43 9.10
C THR A 75 12.64 -7.57 9.77
N GLU A 76 12.23 -7.39 11.02
CA GLU A 76 11.38 -8.35 11.72
C GLU A 76 10.05 -8.53 11.00
N GLY A 77 9.59 -9.78 10.88
CA GLY A 77 8.33 -10.13 10.22
C GLY A 77 8.33 -9.99 8.69
N ALA A 78 9.40 -9.47 8.07
CA ALA A 78 9.46 -9.25 6.63
C ALA A 78 9.42 -10.55 5.81
N ARG A 79 9.77 -11.70 6.41
CA ARG A 79 9.67 -13.04 5.80
C ARG A 79 8.31 -13.71 6.01
N ASP A 80 7.48 -13.18 6.91
CA ASP A 80 6.22 -13.80 7.32
C ASP A 80 5.03 -13.35 6.43
N GLY A 81 5.33 -12.93 5.22
CA GLY A 81 4.37 -12.43 4.24
C GLY A 81 3.83 -11.05 4.60
N HIS A 82 2.81 -10.61 3.85
CA HIS A 82 2.24 -9.26 4.02
C HIS A 82 1.70 -9.06 5.45
N THR A 83 0.91 -10.01 5.95
CA THR A 83 0.33 -9.96 7.31
C THR A 83 1.41 -9.91 8.38
N GLY A 84 2.45 -10.73 8.27
CA GLY A 84 3.56 -10.73 9.22
C GLY A 84 4.30 -9.40 9.25
N SER A 85 4.58 -8.85 8.08
CA SER A 85 5.26 -7.54 7.96
C SER A 85 4.45 -6.40 8.58
N VAL A 86 3.14 -6.34 8.30
CA VAL A 86 2.25 -5.34 8.92
C VAL A 86 2.20 -5.52 10.43
N ASN A 87 2.06 -6.77 10.91
CA ASN A 87 2.01 -7.05 12.34
C ASN A 87 3.32 -6.72 13.07
N ALA A 88 4.48 -6.86 12.43
CA ALA A 88 5.75 -6.43 13.00
C ALA A 88 5.80 -4.90 13.18
N GLY A 89 5.43 -4.14 12.14
CA GLY A 89 5.35 -2.68 12.21
C GLY A 89 4.38 -2.19 13.29
N ARG A 90 3.17 -2.79 13.38
CA ARG A 90 2.18 -2.40 14.38
C ARG A 90 2.62 -2.70 15.82
N ARG A 91 3.25 -3.87 16.09
CA ARG A 91 3.81 -4.20 17.41
C ARG A 91 4.89 -3.22 17.83
N LEU A 92 5.79 -2.85 16.89
CA LEU A 92 6.81 -1.85 17.11
C LEU A 92 6.19 -0.51 17.55
N LEU A 93 5.21 -0.02 16.79
CA LEU A 93 4.57 1.27 17.08
C LEU A 93 3.76 1.24 18.38
N ALA A 94 3.09 0.13 18.69
CA ALA A 94 2.40 -0.08 19.95
C ALA A 94 3.37 -0.09 21.14
N GLY A 95 4.49 -0.82 21.01
CA GLY A 95 5.54 -0.88 22.04
C GLY A 95 6.20 0.47 22.32
N GLU A 96 6.17 1.40 21.34
CA GLU A 96 6.65 2.77 21.48
C GLU A 96 5.57 3.75 21.96
N GLY A 97 4.36 3.28 22.23
CA GLY A 97 3.25 4.13 22.65
C GLY A 97 2.75 5.09 21.57
N ARG A 98 2.90 4.75 20.28
CA ARG A 98 2.36 5.55 19.19
C ARG A 98 0.84 5.48 19.17
N GLY A 99 0.18 6.60 18.83
CA GLY A 99 -1.27 6.72 18.90
C GLY A 99 -2.02 5.90 17.84
N GLY A 100 -1.39 5.63 16.69
CA GLY A 100 -2.00 4.84 15.64
C GLY A 100 -1.06 4.54 14.49
N MET A 101 -1.54 3.74 13.56
CA MET A 101 -0.86 3.45 12.29
C MET A 101 -1.81 3.47 11.12
N ILE A 102 -1.29 3.76 9.93
CA ILE A 102 -1.89 3.40 8.64
C ILE A 102 -0.98 2.41 7.94
N THR A 103 -1.52 1.34 7.38
CA THR A 103 -0.76 0.47 6.48
C THR A 103 -1.32 0.55 5.07
N MET A 104 -0.41 0.55 4.11
CA MET A 104 -0.69 0.53 2.67
C MET A 104 0.36 -0.34 1.97
N PRO A 105 0.01 -1.05 0.87
CA PRO A 105 0.99 -1.79 0.09
C PRO A 105 1.87 -0.84 -0.74
N GLY A 106 3.02 -1.33 -1.19
CA GLY A 106 3.97 -0.55 -2.00
C GLY A 106 3.68 -0.56 -3.50
N ASP A 107 2.52 -1.05 -3.94
CA ASP A 107 2.14 -1.29 -5.33
C ASP A 107 0.81 -0.65 -5.74
N ILE A 108 0.44 0.43 -5.06
CA ILE A 108 -0.69 1.33 -5.39
C ILE A 108 -0.17 2.68 -5.94
N PRO A 109 0.52 2.72 -7.09
CA PRO A 109 1.28 3.88 -7.55
C PRO A 109 0.43 5.10 -7.93
N ALA A 110 -0.90 4.95 -8.02
CA ALA A 110 -1.83 6.04 -8.28
C ALA A 110 -2.19 6.84 -7.01
N VAL A 111 -1.78 6.38 -5.82
CA VAL A 111 -2.11 7.05 -4.55
C VAL A 111 -1.58 8.47 -4.53
N ARG A 112 -2.39 9.40 -3.99
CA ARG A 112 -2.03 10.81 -3.79
C ARG A 112 -1.99 11.16 -2.31
N ALA A 113 -1.13 12.10 -1.93
CA ALA A 113 -1.06 12.59 -0.55
C ALA A 113 -2.43 13.08 -0.04
N SER A 114 -3.23 13.73 -0.90
CA SER A 114 -4.59 14.18 -0.55
C SER A 114 -5.56 13.04 -0.25
N GLU A 115 -5.37 11.85 -0.85
CA GLU A 115 -6.19 10.68 -0.58
C GLU A 115 -5.80 10.05 0.77
N ILE A 116 -4.51 10.02 1.09
CA ILE A 116 -4.02 9.60 2.43
C ILE A 116 -4.54 10.57 3.49
N ASP A 117 -4.42 11.89 3.26
CA ASP A 117 -4.96 12.92 4.15
C ASP A 117 -6.49 12.76 4.35
N ALA A 118 -7.23 12.42 3.30
CA ALA A 118 -8.68 12.18 3.38
C ALA A 118 -9.02 10.96 4.24
N VAL A 119 -8.28 9.84 4.08
CA VAL A 119 -8.43 8.64 4.90
C VAL A 119 -8.16 8.95 6.36
N LEU A 120 -7.08 9.67 6.66
CA LEU A 120 -6.69 10.05 8.02
C LEU A 120 -7.64 11.09 8.63
N SER A 121 -8.20 11.99 7.83
CA SER A 121 -9.19 12.98 8.29
C SER A 121 -10.54 12.35 8.62
N ALA A 122 -10.89 11.23 7.98
CA ALA A 122 -12.09 10.46 8.28
C ALA A 122 -11.92 9.52 9.49
N HIS A 123 -10.68 9.34 9.97
CA HIS A 123 -10.37 8.48 11.10
C HIS A 123 -10.77 9.16 12.40
N LEU A 124 -11.60 8.49 13.19
CA LEU A 124 -12.16 9.03 14.44
C LEU A 124 -11.17 8.95 15.60
N ALA A 125 -11.57 9.50 16.77
CA ALA A 125 -10.79 9.37 17.99
C ALA A 125 -10.64 7.88 18.39
N ALA A 126 -9.51 7.54 19.00
CA ALA A 126 -9.24 6.18 19.44
C ALA A 126 -10.20 5.73 20.58
N PRO A 127 -10.63 4.45 20.62
CA PRO A 127 -10.28 3.40 19.66
C PRO A 127 -11.05 3.55 18.33
N SER A 128 -10.35 3.41 17.22
CA SER A 128 -10.96 3.63 15.90
C SER A 128 -10.30 2.76 14.82
N PHE A 129 -11.09 2.45 13.78
CA PHE A 129 -10.68 1.68 12.62
C PHE A 129 -11.22 2.33 11.35
N THR A 130 -10.36 2.61 10.38
CA THR A 130 -10.75 3.15 9.06
C THR A 130 -10.12 2.31 7.96
N ILE A 131 -10.86 2.05 6.90
CA ILE A 131 -10.43 1.18 5.81
C ILE A 131 -10.79 1.76 4.45
N SER A 132 -9.85 1.65 3.50
CA SER A 132 -10.09 1.86 2.07
C SER A 132 -9.91 0.54 1.35
N PRO A 133 -10.99 -0.01 0.74
CA PRO A 133 -10.90 -1.28 0.03
C PRO A 133 -10.19 -1.16 -1.31
N ALA A 134 -9.79 -2.31 -1.87
CA ALA A 134 -9.45 -2.44 -3.28
C ALA A 134 -10.69 -2.17 -4.16
N HIS A 135 -10.45 -1.96 -5.46
CA HIS A 135 -11.51 -1.59 -6.42
C HIS A 135 -12.60 -2.66 -6.60
N ASP A 136 -12.27 -3.92 -6.30
CA ASP A 136 -13.17 -5.08 -6.40
C ASP A 136 -13.89 -5.42 -5.09
N ASP A 137 -13.65 -4.64 -4.01
CA ASP A 137 -14.14 -4.89 -2.66
C ASP A 137 -13.68 -6.22 -2.03
N LEU A 138 -12.61 -6.81 -2.55
CA LEU A 138 -12.02 -8.04 -1.99
C LEU A 138 -10.85 -7.71 -1.07
N GLY A 139 -9.90 -6.90 -1.53
CA GLY A 139 -8.72 -6.51 -0.79
C GLY A 139 -8.90 -5.27 0.09
N SER A 140 -7.89 -5.02 0.94
CA SER A 140 -7.79 -3.85 1.82
C SER A 140 -6.50 -3.10 1.51
N ASN A 141 -6.59 -1.99 0.81
CA ASN A 141 -5.42 -1.25 0.31
C ASN A 141 -4.95 -0.12 1.24
N ALA A 142 -5.80 0.35 2.14
CA ALA A 142 -5.36 1.15 3.28
C ALA A 142 -6.16 0.80 4.53
N VAL A 143 -5.47 0.62 5.65
CA VAL A 143 -6.09 0.32 6.95
C VAL A 143 -5.46 1.19 8.02
N VAL A 144 -6.29 1.93 8.75
CA VAL A 144 -5.88 2.76 9.89
C VAL A 144 -6.41 2.14 11.18
N CYS A 145 -5.53 1.99 12.15
CA CYS A 145 -5.85 1.53 13.50
C CYS A 145 -5.34 2.51 14.55
N SER A 146 -6.19 2.90 15.48
CA SER A 146 -5.82 3.67 16.69
C SER A 146 -6.48 3.04 17.92
N PRO A 147 -5.72 2.54 18.91
CA PRO A 147 -4.27 2.29 18.89
C PRO A 147 -3.82 1.32 17.79
N PRO A 148 -2.49 1.16 17.51
CA PRO A 148 -2.00 0.29 16.42
C PRO A 148 -2.53 -1.14 16.47
N GLU A 149 -2.77 -1.69 17.65
CA GLU A 149 -3.24 -3.07 17.87
C GLU A 149 -4.74 -3.18 18.21
N SER A 150 -5.54 -2.13 17.99
CA SER A 150 -6.97 -2.11 18.32
C SER A 150 -7.80 -3.17 17.57
N VAL A 151 -7.39 -3.56 16.37
CA VAL A 151 -8.08 -4.56 15.55
C VAL A 151 -7.09 -5.59 15.02
N PRO A 152 -7.32 -6.92 15.13
CA PRO A 152 -6.46 -7.90 14.51
C PRO A 152 -6.53 -7.79 12.99
N LEU A 153 -5.35 -7.74 12.32
CA LEU A 153 -5.24 -7.62 10.88
C LEU A 153 -4.75 -8.92 10.24
N ARG A 154 -5.41 -9.32 9.17
CA ARG A 154 -5.03 -10.47 8.36
C ARG A 154 -5.27 -10.14 6.88
N PHE A 155 -4.19 -9.92 6.14
CA PHE A 155 -4.22 -9.66 4.71
C PHE A 155 -4.16 -10.96 3.90
N GLY A 156 -4.64 -10.91 2.70
CA GLY A 156 -4.74 -12.00 1.73
C GLY A 156 -5.96 -11.77 0.84
N ASP A 157 -6.30 -12.77 0.05
CA ASP A 157 -7.50 -12.74 -0.78
C ASP A 157 -8.73 -12.51 0.10
N ASN A 158 -9.62 -11.61 -0.32
CA ASN A 158 -10.86 -11.26 0.40
C ASN A 158 -10.65 -10.71 1.83
N SER A 159 -9.65 -9.87 2.07
CA SER A 159 -9.37 -9.33 3.40
C SER A 159 -10.34 -8.22 3.86
N TYR A 160 -11.08 -7.59 2.94
CA TYR A 160 -11.90 -6.43 3.24
C TYR A 160 -13.03 -6.73 4.25
N PHE A 161 -13.95 -7.65 3.93
CA PHE A 161 -15.05 -7.98 4.83
C PHE A 161 -14.61 -8.59 6.16
N PRO A 162 -13.62 -9.50 6.21
CA PRO A 162 -13.03 -9.98 7.46
C PRO A 162 -12.46 -8.86 8.34
N HIS A 163 -11.85 -7.81 7.77
CA HIS A 163 -11.38 -6.67 8.56
C HIS A 163 -12.53 -5.86 9.16
N LEU A 164 -13.64 -5.65 8.43
CA LEU A 164 -14.83 -5.00 8.98
C LEU A 164 -15.41 -5.79 10.15
N GLU A 165 -15.52 -7.12 10.00
CA GLU A 165 -16.00 -7.99 11.05
C GLU A 165 -15.06 -7.99 12.26
N ALA A 166 -13.74 -8.08 12.04
CA ALA A 166 -12.75 -8.03 13.10
C ALA A 166 -12.83 -6.73 13.92
N ALA A 167 -13.07 -5.59 13.29
CA ALA A 167 -13.27 -4.32 13.98
C ALA A 167 -14.54 -4.33 14.84
N ARG A 168 -15.67 -4.81 14.29
CA ARG A 168 -16.94 -4.91 15.03
C ARG A 168 -16.85 -5.86 16.23
N LEU A 169 -16.11 -6.95 16.11
CA LEU A 169 -15.85 -7.87 17.23
C LEU A 169 -15.05 -7.23 18.36
N GLN A 170 -14.29 -6.15 18.08
CA GLN A 170 -13.63 -5.33 19.08
C GLN A 170 -14.51 -4.16 19.60
N GLY A 171 -15.79 -4.11 19.19
CA GLY A 171 -16.68 -3.01 19.56
C GLY A 171 -16.42 -1.71 18.80
N ILE A 172 -15.69 -1.77 17.67
CA ILE A 172 -15.33 -0.60 16.87
C ILE A 172 -16.12 -0.65 15.55
N GLU A 173 -16.99 0.33 15.30
CA GLU A 173 -17.66 0.44 13.99
C GLU A 173 -16.68 0.98 12.95
N PRO A 174 -16.44 0.25 11.85
CA PRO A 174 -15.49 0.65 10.83
C PRO A 174 -15.93 1.90 10.07
N THR A 175 -15.02 2.84 9.86
CA THR A 175 -15.19 3.91 8.88
C THR A 175 -14.67 3.43 7.53
N VAL A 176 -15.51 3.42 6.50
CA VAL A 176 -15.13 3.04 5.13
C VAL A 176 -15.00 4.29 4.27
N ILE A 177 -13.85 4.47 3.65
CA ILE A 177 -13.59 5.58 2.73
C ILE A 177 -12.94 5.06 1.44
N ARG A 178 -13.55 5.34 0.30
CA ARG A 178 -13.06 4.88 -0.99
C ARG A 178 -12.26 5.99 -1.66
N GLN A 179 -11.03 5.67 -2.04
CA GLN A 179 -10.11 6.58 -2.70
C GLN A 179 -9.61 5.94 -4.00
N PRO A 180 -9.85 6.55 -5.18
CA PRO A 180 -9.54 5.92 -6.47
C PRO A 180 -8.08 5.55 -6.64
N GLY A 181 -7.14 6.38 -6.17
CA GLY A 181 -5.70 6.10 -6.28
C GLY A 181 -5.21 5.03 -5.30
N ILE A 182 -5.90 4.85 -4.16
CA ILE A 182 -5.62 3.78 -3.20
C ILE A 182 -6.21 2.45 -3.68
N ALA A 183 -7.34 2.49 -4.39
CA ALA A 183 -8.12 1.31 -4.72
C ALA A 183 -7.44 0.34 -5.69
N VAL A 184 -6.42 0.78 -6.47
CA VAL A 184 -5.81 -0.03 -7.54
C VAL A 184 -4.37 -0.40 -7.18
N ASP A 185 -4.20 -1.63 -6.75
CA ASP A 185 -2.91 -2.31 -6.68
C ASP A 185 -2.63 -3.05 -8.00
N ILE A 186 -1.38 -3.05 -8.44
CA ILE A 186 -0.99 -3.61 -9.73
C ILE A 186 -0.41 -5.01 -9.56
N ASP A 187 -1.22 -6.04 -9.73
CA ASP A 187 -0.79 -7.45 -9.69
C ASP A 187 -1.01 -8.19 -11.00
N HIS A 188 -2.07 -7.90 -11.72
CA HIS A 188 -2.47 -8.57 -12.96
C HIS A 188 -2.43 -7.63 -14.17
N PRO A 189 -2.42 -8.16 -15.41
CA PRO A 189 -2.51 -7.33 -16.62
C PRO A 189 -3.74 -6.39 -16.65
N VAL A 190 -4.86 -6.81 -16.08
CA VAL A 190 -6.07 -6.00 -16.00
C VAL A 190 -5.90 -4.78 -15.07
N ASP A 191 -5.10 -4.92 -14.02
CA ASP A 191 -4.81 -3.84 -13.09
C ASP A 191 -3.94 -2.75 -13.75
N LEU A 192 -3.00 -3.16 -14.63
CA LEU A 192 -2.25 -2.21 -15.47
C LEU A 192 -3.18 -1.38 -16.35
N ALA A 193 -4.16 -2.02 -17.01
CA ALA A 193 -5.14 -1.32 -17.84
C ALA A 193 -6.00 -0.38 -16.99
N LEU A 194 -6.45 -0.83 -15.81
CA LEU A 194 -7.21 0.00 -14.88
C LEU A 194 -6.39 1.20 -14.39
N PHE A 195 -5.14 0.97 -13.96
CA PHE A 195 -4.22 2.03 -13.54
C PHE A 195 -4.01 3.09 -14.65
N LEU A 196 -3.76 2.66 -15.89
CA LEU A 196 -3.54 3.57 -17.01
C LEU A 196 -4.77 4.46 -17.35
N ARG A 197 -5.97 4.02 -16.99
CA ARG A 197 -7.21 4.80 -17.16
C ARG A 197 -7.48 5.76 -16.02
N LEU A 198 -6.86 5.54 -14.84
CA LEU A 198 -7.08 6.42 -13.70
C LEU A 198 -6.52 7.83 -13.96
N PRO A 199 -7.28 8.91 -13.74
CA PRO A 199 -6.74 10.26 -13.77
C PRO A 199 -5.56 10.46 -12.79
N GLN A 200 -5.57 9.72 -11.66
CA GLN A 200 -4.55 9.75 -10.63
C GLN A 200 -3.20 9.19 -11.12
N SER A 201 -3.18 8.34 -12.15
CA SER A 201 -1.94 7.82 -12.74
C SER A 201 -1.14 8.89 -13.51
N ALA A 202 -1.80 9.98 -13.93
CA ALA A 202 -1.15 11.05 -14.67
C ALA A 202 -0.01 11.68 -13.85
N GLY A 203 1.19 11.73 -14.45
CA GLY A 203 2.39 12.30 -13.85
C GLY A 203 3.11 11.37 -12.87
N THR A 204 2.67 10.12 -12.69
CA THR A 204 3.43 9.11 -11.93
C THR A 204 4.60 8.57 -12.75
N ARG A 205 5.69 8.20 -12.08
CA ARG A 205 6.84 7.52 -12.72
C ARG A 205 6.43 6.16 -13.28
N THR A 206 5.53 5.48 -12.57
CA THR A 206 4.98 4.18 -12.99
C THR A 206 4.29 4.28 -14.35
N ARG A 207 3.49 5.32 -14.58
CA ARG A 207 2.86 5.55 -15.88
C ARG A 207 3.89 5.77 -16.98
N THR A 208 4.85 6.66 -16.74
CA THR A 208 5.93 6.93 -17.71
C THR A 208 6.68 5.65 -18.07
N LEU A 209 7.08 4.87 -17.07
CA LEU A 209 7.76 3.58 -17.29
C LEU A 209 6.91 2.62 -18.13
N LEU A 210 5.62 2.47 -17.82
CA LEU A 210 4.73 1.57 -18.56
C LEU A 210 4.52 2.02 -20.01
N GLU A 211 4.49 3.32 -20.27
CA GLU A 211 4.43 3.88 -21.63
C GLU A 211 5.74 3.61 -22.39
N GLU A 212 6.90 3.79 -21.76
CA GLU A 212 8.22 3.48 -22.32
C GLU A 212 8.38 1.97 -22.65
N LEU A 213 7.83 1.09 -21.82
CA LEU A 213 7.81 -0.35 -22.03
C LEU A 213 6.78 -0.80 -23.07
N GLY A 214 5.99 0.13 -23.63
CA GLY A 214 4.95 -0.19 -24.60
C GLY A 214 3.78 -0.98 -24.01
N ALA A 215 3.57 -0.93 -22.71
CA ALA A 215 2.51 -1.69 -22.03
C ALA A 215 1.11 -1.45 -22.61
N PRO A 216 0.69 -0.23 -23.02
CA PRO A 216 -0.60 -0.01 -23.65
C PRO A 216 -0.80 -0.85 -24.90
N ALA A 217 0.22 -0.93 -25.77
CA ALA A 217 0.15 -1.72 -26.99
C ALA A 217 0.15 -3.24 -26.72
N LEU A 218 0.89 -3.68 -25.69
CA LEU A 218 0.90 -5.08 -25.25
C LEU A 218 -0.45 -5.51 -24.67
N LEU A 219 -1.11 -4.65 -23.90
CA LEU A 219 -2.46 -4.88 -23.36
C LEU A 219 -3.50 -4.95 -24.48
N ALA A 220 -3.48 -3.99 -25.42
CA ALA A 220 -4.39 -3.96 -26.56
C ALA A 220 -4.30 -5.22 -27.43
N LYS A 221 -3.09 -5.72 -27.70
CA LYS A 221 -2.87 -6.98 -28.44
C LYS A 221 -3.49 -8.20 -27.75
N ARG A 222 -3.78 -8.12 -26.46
CA ARG A 222 -4.41 -9.18 -25.66
C ARG A 222 -5.90 -8.95 -25.42
N GLY A 223 -6.47 -7.90 -25.99
CA GLY A 223 -7.87 -7.52 -25.75
C GLY A 223 -8.14 -7.01 -24.33
N ILE A 224 -7.09 -6.57 -23.64
CA ILE A 224 -7.18 -5.95 -22.31
C ILE A 224 -7.04 -4.43 -22.54
N ALA A 225 -8.13 -3.79 -22.93
CA ALA A 225 -8.12 -2.35 -23.21
C ALA A 225 -9.17 -1.61 -22.38
#